data_543e7bdd4c6e26b7df6649902e92a3fe
#
_entry.id   543e7bdd4c6e26b7df6649902e92a3fe
#
_cell.length_a   1.000
_cell.length_b   1.000
_cell.length_c   1.000
_cell.angle_alpha   90.00
_cell.angle_beta   90.00
_cell.angle_gamma   90.00
#
_symmetry.space_group_name_H-M   'P 1'
#
loop_
_entity.id
_entity.type
_entity.pdbx_description
1 polymer ?
#
loop_
_entity_poly.entity_id
_entity_poly.type
_entity_poly.pdbx_seq_one_letter_code
_entity_poly.pdbx_strand_id
1 'polypeptide(L)'
;MFKKLLSLLCFVYGVNAQDSLRYSIDLNRLENDRLLVEVKLPQGVKEFCFPKMVPGTYAIYNFGRYVSNLQAFDASGKVISVVRKDTNTFSFKNASSLSYEVDDTWDSPEIKGTYIFEPAGTNFQADTLFALNTHALLGYAKGYEQLPVSLQLKTPPRLIPSSSLIAKDGKYVASSYQKLTDAPILVAAADTVHLHLGNTDILIAVYSPSHKIKASEIATQLKPLLRAQLNYLGGRFPVNNYAFLLVMSAHLKNGSYGALEHAQSSFYYLPEDSISVMGPIIRDVSAHEFFHIQTPLNLHSDEIGHFDFQNPQMSKHLWLYEGLTEYAAQHMQLQGGLITLPAFLERMTEKYRTSNFNFDNSIPFTKMSKGVLSKYKEEYGNVYQKGALIGLCLDLYLRSETEGRYGTQQLIRDLSARFGPEKSFADQALFDLILETTQVKGVEKFLRKYVSGNEELPLASLLSKVGCELRSTDDKKDKIAFLAAMKNELKEMKNPSPAQLQLRQAWIHH
;
A
#
# COMPACT_ATOMS: atom_id res chain seq x y z
N MET A 1 -54.59 -10.39 25.08
CA MET A 1 -53.70 -9.23 25.23
C MET A 1 -52.45 -9.67 26.00
N PHE A 2 -51.45 -10.32 25.34
CA PHE A 2 -50.23 -10.78 25.93
C PHE A 2 -49.07 -10.15 25.18
N LYS A 3 -48.37 -9.21 25.81
CA LYS A 3 -47.10 -8.62 25.34
C LYS A 3 -45.98 -9.62 25.62
N LYS A 4 -45.41 -10.21 24.57
CA LYS A 4 -44.15 -10.93 24.66
C LYS A 4 -42.98 -9.91 24.62
N LEU A 5 -42.30 -9.77 25.74
CA LEU A 5 -41.06 -9.05 25.87
C LEU A 5 -39.95 -9.97 25.28
N LEU A 6 -39.35 -9.58 24.16
CA LEU A 6 -38.19 -10.24 23.59
C LEU A 6 -36.94 -9.61 24.23
N SER A 7 -36.34 -10.29 25.22
CA SER A 7 -35.05 -9.88 25.78
C SER A 7 -33.92 -10.28 24.82
N LEU A 8 -33.31 -9.30 24.22
CA LEU A 8 -32.09 -9.44 23.42
C LEU A 8 -30.93 -9.68 24.38
N LEU A 9 -30.50 -10.94 24.55
CA LEU A 9 -29.27 -11.27 25.25
C LEU A 9 -28.08 -10.92 24.33
N CYS A 10 -27.44 -9.78 24.59
CA CYS A 10 -26.10 -9.49 24.09
C CYS A 10 -25.12 -10.42 24.79
N PHE A 11 -24.68 -11.47 24.13
CA PHE A 11 -23.51 -12.22 24.55
C PHE A 11 -22.27 -11.36 24.32
N VAL A 12 -21.84 -10.67 25.35
CA VAL A 12 -20.50 -10.12 25.42
C VAL A 12 -19.58 -11.31 25.65
N TYR A 13 -18.95 -11.81 24.59
CA TYR A 13 -17.82 -12.74 24.73
C TYR A 13 -16.70 -11.96 25.43
N GLY A 14 -16.56 -12.16 26.74
CA GLY A 14 -15.38 -11.77 27.47
C GLY A 14 -14.20 -12.58 26.93
N VAL A 15 -13.38 -11.98 26.06
CA VAL A 15 -12.10 -12.57 25.64
C VAL A 15 -11.27 -12.71 26.90
N ASN A 16 -11.02 -13.93 27.34
CA ASN A 16 -10.14 -14.21 28.47
C ASN A 16 -8.76 -13.60 28.14
N ALA A 17 -8.20 -12.86 29.08
CA ALA A 17 -6.88 -12.21 28.94
C ALA A 17 -5.74 -13.23 28.63
N GLN A 18 -6.03 -14.51 28.72
CA GLN A 18 -5.14 -15.63 28.39
C GLN A 18 -5.06 -15.96 26.89
N ASP A 19 -6.01 -15.47 26.07
CA ASP A 19 -6.13 -15.84 24.64
C ASP A 19 -5.65 -14.68 23.71
N SER A 20 -4.75 -13.84 24.16
CA SER A 20 -4.22 -12.71 23.37
C SER A 20 -2.70 -12.70 23.36
N LEU A 21 -2.11 -12.29 22.24
CA LEU A 21 -0.68 -12.02 22.10
C LEU A 21 -0.39 -10.59 22.61
N ARG A 22 0.56 -10.43 23.52
CA ARG A 22 0.85 -9.11 24.12
C ARG A 22 2.33 -8.81 24.03
N TYR A 23 2.66 -7.71 23.34
CA TYR A 23 4.01 -7.18 23.22
C TYR A 23 4.25 -6.02 24.17
N SER A 24 5.50 -5.86 24.63
CA SER A 24 5.96 -4.73 25.40
C SER A 24 7.34 -4.28 24.87
N ILE A 25 7.48 -2.98 24.62
CA ILE A 25 8.73 -2.35 24.17
C ILE A 25 8.93 -1.06 24.96
N ASP A 26 10.14 -0.84 25.45
CA ASP A 26 10.54 0.38 26.11
C ASP A 26 11.62 1.09 25.27
N LEU A 27 11.23 2.14 24.53
CA LEU A 27 12.14 2.90 23.66
C LEU A 27 13.21 3.70 24.44
N ASN A 28 13.03 3.86 25.76
CA ASN A 28 14.05 4.48 26.62
C ASN A 28 15.25 3.55 26.88
N ARG A 29 15.15 2.27 26.46
CA ARG A 29 16.16 1.24 26.66
C ARG A 29 16.76 0.80 25.33
N LEU A 30 17.15 1.75 24.51
CA LEU A 30 17.92 1.46 23.30
C LEU A 30 19.37 1.16 23.70
N GLU A 31 19.85 -0.05 23.44
CA GLU A 31 21.21 -0.49 23.74
C GLU A 31 21.86 -1.09 22.49
N ASN A 32 23.03 -0.58 22.13
CA ASN A 32 23.79 -1.05 20.96
C ASN A 32 22.92 -1.09 19.67
N ASP A 33 22.08 -0.10 19.48
CA ASP A 33 21.16 0.04 18.35
C ASP A 33 20.10 -1.09 18.26
N ARG A 34 19.75 -1.67 19.41
CA ARG A 34 18.77 -2.77 19.54
C ARG A 34 17.67 -2.42 20.51
N LEU A 35 16.47 -2.84 20.16
CA LEU A 35 15.30 -2.79 21.04
C LEU A 35 15.00 -4.18 21.60
N LEU A 36 14.77 -4.23 22.91
CA LEU A 36 14.25 -5.41 23.59
C LEU A 36 12.74 -5.49 23.40
N VAL A 37 12.25 -6.59 22.88
CA VAL A 37 10.84 -6.92 22.72
C VAL A 37 10.49 -8.06 23.68
N GLU A 38 9.52 -7.81 24.57
CA GLU A 38 8.94 -8.85 25.42
C GLU A 38 7.56 -9.26 24.92
N VAL A 39 7.28 -10.57 24.94
CA VAL A 39 6.02 -11.12 24.42
C VAL A 39 5.39 -12.06 25.43
N LYS A 40 4.11 -11.87 25.74
CA LYS A 40 3.28 -12.86 26.44
C LYS A 40 2.51 -13.68 25.42
N LEU A 41 2.63 -15.00 25.53
CA LEU A 41 2.06 -15.95 24.58
C LEU A 41 0.74 -16.54 25.09
N PRO A 42 -0.22 -16.85 24.18
CA PRO A 42 -1.33 -17.75 24.49
C PRO A 42 -0.82 -19.16 24.82
N GLN A 43 -1.66 -19.96 25.47
CA GLN A 43 -1.30 -21.37 25.74
C GLN A 43 -1.21 -22.17 24.42
N GLY A 44 -0.31 -23.15 24.39
CA GLY A 44 -0.20 -24.11 23.29
C GLY A 44 0.66 -23.67 22.11
N VAL A 45 1.19 -22.44 22.12
CA VAL A 45 2.12 -21.96 21.08
C VAL A 45 3.38 -22.81 21.07
N LYS A 46 3.76 -23.31 19.88
CA LYS A 46 4.94 -24.16 19.67
C LYS A 46 5.99 -23.52 18.78
N GLU A 47 5.57 -22.59 17.92
CA GLU A 47 6.43 -21.89 16.98
C GLU A 47 6.15 -20.39 17.00
N PHE A 48 7.22 -19.61 16.93
CA PHE A 48 7.19 -18.16 16.81
C PHE A 48 7.96 -17.75 15.56
N CYS A 49 7.33 -16.96 14.71
CA CYS A 49 7.84 -16.65 13.38
C CYS A 49 8.00 -15.15 13.18
N PHE A 50 8.97 -14.75 12.38
CA PHE A 50 9.16 -13.38 11.91
C PHE A 50 8.78 -13.29 10.43
N PRO A 51 8.13 -12.23 9.96
CA PRO A 51 7.74 -12.08 8.55
C PRO A 51 8.94 -12.17 7.60
N LYS A 52 8.74 -12.79 6.45
CA LYS A 52 9.72 -12.74 5.36
C LYS A 52 9.58 -11.49 4.52
N MET A 53 8.40 -10.88 4.52
CA MET A 53 8.04 -9.76 3.65
C MET A 53 7.06 -8.84 4.36
N VAL A 54 7.10 -7.56 4.04
CA VAL A 54 6.01 -6.61 4.33
C VAL A 54 5.09 -6.57 3.11
N PRO A 55 3.78 -6.75 3.25
CA PRO A 55 2.84 -6.56 2.15
C PRO A 55 3.07 -5.20 1.46
N GLY A 56 2.94 -5.14 0.14
CA GLY A 56 3.18 -3.92 -0.65
C GLY A 56 4.63 -3.72 -1.12
N THR A 57 5.62 -4.44 -0.54
CA THR A 57 7.04 -4.20 -0.89
C THR A 57 7.59 -5.06 -2.02
N TYR A 58 6.93 -6.16 -2.36
CA TYR A 58 7.33 -7.11 -3.42
C TYR A 58 8.78 -7.61 -3.29
N ALA A 59 9.28 -7.70 -2.06
CA ALA A 59 10.64 -8.14 -1.74
C ALA A 59 10.69 -9.04 -0.50
N ILE A 60 11.58 -10.04 -0.54
CA ILE A 60 11.82 -10.94 0.58
C ILE A 60 12.94 -10.38 1.45
N TYR A 61 12.62 -9.97 2.67
CA TYR A 61 13.55 -9.35 3.62
C TYR A 61 14.07 -10.31 4.69
N ASN A 62 13.25 -11.30 5.11
CA ASN A 62 13.59 -12.26 6.17
C ASN A 62 13.93 -11.55 7.50
N PHE A 63 12.97 -10.88 8.12
CA PHE A 63 13.19 -10.05 9.31
C PHE A 63 13.75 -10.81 10.52
N GLY A 64 13.59 -12.13 10.61
CA GLY A 64 14.23 -12.94 11.64
C GLY A 64 15.75 -12.86 11.65
N ARG A 65 16.42 -12.39 10.58
CA ARG A 65 17.87 -12.16 10.54
C ARG A 65 18.33 -11.01 11.42
N TYR A 66 17.45 -10.06 11.73
CA TYR A 66 17.70 -8.93 12.61
C TYR A 66 17.44 -9.25 14.08
N VAL A 67 17.00 -10.49 14.38
CA VAL A 67 16.63 -10.95 15.71
C VAL A 67 17.78 -11.70 16.35
N SER A 68 18.16 -11.26 17.54
CA SER A 68 19.17 -11.87 18.39
C SER A 68 18.64 -12.15 19.80
N ASN A 69 19.37 -12.94 20.59
CA ASN A 69 19.12 -13.21 21.99
C ASN A 69 17.70 -13.67 22.33
N LEU A 70 17.04 -14.43 21.40
CA LEU A 70 15.69 -14.93 21.66
C LEU A 70 15.70 -15.99 22.75
N GLN A 71 15.00 -15.70 23.83
CA GLN A 71 14.79 -16.59 24.98
C GLN A 71 13.29 -16.89 25.16
N ALA A 72 13.00 -18.09 25.64
CA ALA A 72 11.65 -18.50 26.00
C ALA A 72 11.58 -18.87 27.47
N PHE A 73 10.43 -18.56 28.10
CA PHE A 73 10.22 -18.76 29.54
C PHE A 73 8.92 -19.54 29.75
N ASP A 74 8.92 -20.48 30.69
CA ASP A 74 7.71 -21.15 31.14
C ASP A 74 6.85 -20.27 32.06
N ALA A 75 5.75 -20.80 32.59
CA ALA A 75 4.82 -20.06 33.47
C ALA A 75 5.44 -19.66 34.81
N SER A 76 6.53 -20.32 35.24
CA SER A 76 7.28 -19.96 36.46
C SER A 76 8.37 -18.91 36.21
N GLY A 77 8.59 -18.51 34.96
CA GLY A 77 9.66 -17.60 34.56
C GLY A 77 11.02 -18.29 34.33
N LYS A 78 11.08 -19.62 34.33
CA LYS A 78 12.30 -20.38 34.06
C LYS A 78 12.57 -20.41 32.55
N VAL A 79 13.83 -20.18 32.18
CA VAL A 79 14.30 -20.30 30.79
C VAL A 79 14.13 -21.75 30.30
N ILE A 80 13.57 -21.88 29.10
CA ILE A 80 13.40 -23.18 28.41
C ILE A 80 14.16 -23.17 27.08
N SER A 81 14.42 -24.37 26.55
CA SER A 81 15.17 -24.55 25.31
C SER A 81 14.39 -23.99 24.10
N VAL A 82 15.09 -23.25 23.26
CA VAL A 82 14.64 -22.73 21.98
C VAL A 82 15.48 -23.33 20.86
N VAL A 83 14.82 -23.76 19.78
CA VAL A 83 15.47 -24.25 18.58
C VAL A 83 15.15 -23.29 17.42
N ARG A 84 16.16 -22.67 16.84
CA ARG A 84 16.03 -21.91 15.59
C ARG A 84 15.98 -22.88 14.42
N LYS A 85 14.81 -23.06 13.78
CA LYS A 85 14.58 -23.98 12.66
C LYS A 85 15.12 -23.43 11.33
N ASP A 86 14.93 -22.14 11.11
CA ASP A 86 15.42 -21.39 9.96
C ASP A 86 15.63 -19.92 10.35
N THR A 87 15.90 -19.06 9.37
CA THR A 87 16.11 -17.63 9.61
C THR A 87 14.98 -16.95 10.37
N ASN A 88 13.73 -17.36 10.10
CA ASN A 88 12.54 -16.67 10.60
C ASN A 88 11.74 -17.48 11.63
N THR A 89 12.07 -18.75 11.88
CA THR A 89 11.24 -19.66 12.68
C THR A 89 11.96 -20.18 13.90
N PHE A 90 11.37 -20.01 15.07
CA PHE A 90 11.84 -20.51 16.35
C PHE A 90 10.81 -21.44 16.96
N SER A 91 11.25 -22.56 17.53
CA SER A 91 10.38 -23.54 18.18
C SER A 91 10.78 -23.81 19.62
N PHE A 92 9.79 -24.10 20.46
CA PHE A 92 9.95 -24.35 21.89
C PHE A 92 8.80 -25.19 22.42
N LYS A 93 8.89 -25.63 23.67
CA LYS A 93 7.83 -26.39 24.34
C LYS A 93 7.38 -25.67 25.60
N ASN A 94 6.06 -25.47 25.74
CA ASN A 94 5.43 -24.91 26.94
C ASN A 94 5.93 -23.48 27.32
N ALA A 95 6.23 -22.64 26.34
CA ALA A 95 6.53 -21.23 26.60
C ALA A 95 5.26 -20.47 26.96
N SER A 96 5.37 -19.59 27.96
CA SER A 96 4.35 -18.59 28.34
C SER A 96 4.77 -17.17 27.96
N SER A 97 6.07 -16.95 27.74
CA SER A 97 6.61 -15.67 27.27
C SER A 97 7.91 -15.84 26.52
N LEU A 98 8.23 -14.82 25.72
CA LEU A 98 9.50 -14.68 25.00
C LEU A 98 10.10 -13.31 25.30
N SER A 99 11.42 -13.23 25.16
CA SER A 99 12.13 -11.95 24.96
C SER A 99 13.12 -12.10 23.80
N TYR A 100 13.32 -11.03 23.04
CA TYR A 100 14.32 -10.99 21.98
C TYR A 100 14.76 -9.55 21.71
N GLU A 101 15.94 -9.41 21.14
CA GLU A 101 16.45 -8.13 20.68
C GLU A 101 16.30 -8.02 19.17
N VAL A 102 15.98 -6.80 18.68
CA VAL A 102 15.84 -6.49 17.25
C VAL A 102 16.80 -5.36 16.91
N ASP A 103 17.62 -5.57 15.87
CA ASP A 103 18.46 -4.54 15.28
C ASP A 103 17.61 -3.56 14.46
N ASP A 104 18.10 -2.31 14.35
CA ASP A 104 17.64 -1.35 13.34
C ASP A 104 17.89 -1.87 11.93
N THR A 105 16.91 -1.71 11.04
CA THR A 105 17.06 -2.19 9.66
C THR A 105 17.61 -1.14 8.70
N TRP A 106 17.61 0.15 9.05
CA TRP A 106 18.10 1.20 8.14
C TRP A 106 19.62 1.27 8.07
N ASP A 107 20.34 0.92 9.15
CA ASP A 107 21.81 1.00 9.21
C ASP A 107 22.50 -0.19 9.90
N SER A 108 21.80 -1.26 10.18
CA SER A 108 22.36 -2.50 10.71
C SER A 108 23.52 -3.03 9.83
N PRO A 109 24.60 -3.51 10.43
CA PRO A 109 25.68 -4.21 9.71
C PRO A 109 25.21 -5.47 8.96
N GLU A 110 24.08 -6.06 9.37
CA GLU A 110 23.46 -7.22 8.72
C GLU A 110 22.85 -6.92 7.35
N ILE A 111 22.78 -5.64 6.95
CA ILE A 111 22.33 -5.19 5.62
C ILE A 111 23.22 -5.69 4.48
N LYS A 112 24.40 -6.23 4.75
CA LYS A 112 25.32 -6.74 3.71
C LYS A 112 24.62 -7.73 2.79
N GLY A 113 24.17 -7.23 1.62
CA GLY A 113 23.60 -8.00 0.52
C GLY A 113 22.06 -7.99 0.38
N THR A 114 21.31 -7.35 1.28
CA THR A 114 19.85 -7.18 1.11
C THR A 114 19.42 -5.83 1.65
N TYR A 115 19.20 -4.89 0.74
CA TYR A 115 18.60 -3.61 1.03
C TYR A 115 17.15 -3.81 1.51
N ILE A 116 16.79 -3.14 2.59
CA ILE A 116 15.40 -3.01 3.03
C ILE A 116 14.93 -1.61 2.69
N PHE A 117 13.83 -1.54 1.95
CA PHE A 117 13.17 -0.27 1.63
C PHE A 117 12.78 0.43 2.93
N GLU A 118 13.26 1.65 3.16
CA GLU A 118 13.17 2.33 4.46
C GLU A 118 11.74 2.37 5.03
N PRO A 119 10.67 2.67 4.26
CA PRO A 119 9.30 2.62 4.77
C PRO A 119 8.85 1.24 5.27
N ALA A 120 9.49 0.16 4.83
CA ALA A 120 9.21 -1.20 5.27
C ALA A 120 10.04 -1.65 6.47
N GLY A 121 10.99 -0.84 6.89
CA GLY A 121 11.96 -1.14 7.94
C GLY A 121 11.77 -0.35 9.22
N THR A 122 12.83 -0.33 10.02
CA THR A 122 12.91 0.39 11.29
C THR A 122 14.12 1.28 11.35
N ASN A 123 14.02 2.37 12.11
CA ASN A 123 15.16 3.23 12.46
C ASN A 123 15.06 3.59 13.95
N PHE A 124 16.15 3.44 14.70
CA PHE A 124 16.22 3.70 16.12
C PHE A 124 17.29 4.76 16.42
N GLN A 125 16.86 5.98 16.71
CA GLN A 125 17.73 7.07 17.11
C GLN A 125 17.30 7.58 18.47
N ALA A 126 18.05 7.25 19.51
CA ALA A 126 17.75 7.63 20.88
C ALA A 126 17.39 9.12 20.98
N ASP A 127 16.31 9.42 21.74
CA ASP A 127 15.81 10.78 21.99
C ASP A 127 15.47 11.62 20.75
N THR A 128 15.45 11.04 19.54
CA THR A 128 15.30 11.78 18.29
C THR A 128 14.19 11.22 17.41
N LEU A 129 14.31 9.95 16.97
CA LEU A 129 13.43 9.34 15.99
C LEU A 129 13.36 7.82 16.16
N PHE A 130 12.16 7.28 16.23
CA PHE A 130 11.92 5.86 16.00
C PHE A 130 10.90 5.71 14.87
N ALA A 131 11.35 5.20 13.74
CA ALA A 131 10.51 4.78 12.64
C ALA A 131 10.24 3.27 12.81
N LEU A 132 9.01 2.90 13.11
CA LEU A 132 8.66 1.53 13.47
C LEU A 132 7.66 0.96 12.45
N ASN A 133 8.15 0.32 11.38
CA ASN A 133 7.31 -0.62 10.66
C ASN A 133 7.26 -1.90 11.50
N THR A 134 6.11 -2.17 12.09
CA THR A 134 5.98 -3.21 13.12
C THR A 134 6.11 -4.64 12.56
N HIS A 135 6.02 -4.86 11.23
CA HIS A 135 6.40 -6.14 10.61
C HIS A 135 7.89 -6.46 10.80
N ALA A 136 8.75 -5.44 10.78
CA ALA A 136 10.19 -5.63 10.98
C ALA A 136 10.57 -5.83 12.46
N LEU A 137 9.65 -5.52 13.38
CA LEU A 137 9.89 -5.50 14.82
C LEU A 137 9.23 -6.67 15.55
N LEU A 138 8.01 -7.05 15.15
CA LEU A 138 7.19 -8.02 15.86
C LEU A 138 7.12 -9.35 15.11
N GLY A 139 7.51 -10.43 15.78
CA GLY A 139 7.17 -11.78 15.32
C GLY A 139 5.75 -12.17 15.74
N TYR A 140 5.27 -13.32 15.32
CA TYR A 140 3.94 -13.84 15.63
C TYR A 140 3.96 -15.32 16.04
N ALA A 141 2.96 -15.72 16.81
CA ALA A 141 2.73 -17.12 17.17
C ALA A 141 2.04 -17.83 16.00
N LYS A 142 2.69 -18.82 15.39
CA LYS A 142 2.19 -19.55 14.22
C LYS A 142 0.90 -20.30 14.55
N GLY A 143 -0.13 -20.07 13.73
CA GLY A 143 -1.48 -20.61 13.93
C GLY A 143 -2.37 -19.80 14.88
N TYR A 144 -1.87 -18.65 15.37
CA TYR A 144 -2.57 -17.74 16.28
C TYR A 144 -2.67 -16.30 15.72
N GLU A 145 -2.44 -16.11 14.43
CA GLU A 145 -2.37 -14.79 13.76
C GLU A 145 -3.66 -14.00 13.86
N GLN A 146 -4.80 -14.72 13.99
CA GLN A 146 -6.14 -14.13 14.08
C GLN A 146 -6.58 -13.78 15.51
N LEU A 147 -5.75 -14.10 16.52
CA LEU A 147 -6.08 -13.69 17.90
C LEU A 147 -5.89 -12.19 18.10
N PRO A 148 -6.66 -11.60 19.04
CA PRO A 148 -6.43 -10.23 19.46
C PRO A 148 -5.00 -10.02 19.96
N VAL A 149 -4.42 -8.90 19.57
CA VAL A 149 -3.05 -8.53 19.92
C VAL A 149 -2.99 -7.16 20.57
N SER A 150 -1.98 -6.93 21.41
CA SER A 150 -1.69 -5.61 21.91
C SER A 150 -0.19 -5.34 21.99
N LEU A 151 0.17 -4.08 21.80
CA LEU A 151 1.52 -3.55 21.97
C LEU A 151 1.50 -2.46 23.03
N GLN A 152 2.22 -2.67 24.15
CA GLN A 152 2.54 -1.63 25.12
C GLN A 152 3.86 -0.97 24.69
N LEU A 153 3.81 0.30 24.33
CA LEU A 153 4.96 1.08 23.92
C LEU A 153 5.24 2.17 24.94
N LYS A 154 6.43 2.18 25.54
CA LYS A 154 6.92 3.28 26.34
C LYS A 154 7.82 4.15 25.50
N THR A 155 7.53 5.43 25.44
CA THR A 155 8.25 6.41 24.61
C THR A 155 9.05 7.38 25.46
N PRO A 156 10.18 7.93 24.96
CA PRO A 156 10.85 9.05 25.58
C PRO A 156 9.90 10.24 25.76
N PRO A 157 9.94 10.96 26.90
CA PRO A 157 8.94 11.98 27.26
C PRO A 157 8.79 13.13 26.25
N ARG A 158 9.82 13.40 25.43
CA ARG A 158 9.85 14.49 24.45
C ARG A 158 9.39 14.06 23.05
N LEU A 159 9.19 12.75 22.85
CA LEU A 159 8.79 12.21 21.56
C LEU A 159 7.32 11.83 21.58
N ILE A 160 6.63 12.13 20.48
CA ILE A 160 5.20 11.90 20.32
C ILE A 160 4.99 10.73 19.36
N PRO A 161 4.31 9.64 19.79
CA PRO A 161 3.94 8.57 18.89
C PRO A 161 2.78 8.98 17.99
N SER A 162 2.96 8.80 16.67
CA SER A 162 1.97 9.03 15.61
C SER A 162 1.70 7.74 14.87
N SER A 163 0.44 7.34 14.73
CA SER A 163 0.00 6.13 14.03
C SER A 163 -1.47 6.26 13.64
N SER A 164 -1.93 5.39 12.74
CA SER A 164 -3.36 5.22 12.47
C SER A 164 -4.10 4.50 13.60
N LEU A 165 -3.41 3.68 14.38
CA LEU A 165 -3.98 3.08 15.58
C LEU A 165 -3.98 4.07 16.75
N ILE A 166 -5.11 4.17 17.44
CA ILE A 166 -5.24 5.01 18.63
C ILE A 166 -4.75 4.23 19.84
N ALA A 167 -3.70 4.74 20.49
CA ALA A 167 -3.22 4.19 21.74
C ALA A 167 -3.99 4.77 22.93
N LYS A 168 -4.23 3.94 23.94
CA LYS A 168 -4.66 4.39 25.28
C LYS A 168 -3.58 4.03 26.29
N ASP A 169 -3.06 5.04 26.97
CA ASP A 169 -1.95 4.89 27.94
C ASP A 169 -0.73 4.14 27.35
N GLY A 170 -0.37 4.46 26.11
CA GLY A 170 0.73 3.82 25.36
C GLY A 170 0.42 2.39 24.90
N LYS A 171 -0.82 1.91 25.04
CA LYS A 171 -1.24 0.59 24.62
C LYS A 171 -2.05 0.65 23.33
N TYR A 172 -1.53 0.04 22.27
CA TYR A 172 -2.20 -0.22 21.01
C TYR A 172 -2.90 -1.56 21.06
N VAL A 173 -4.10 -1.67 20.49
CA VAL A 173 -4.88 -2.91 20.45
C VAL A 173 -5.41 -3.13 19.03
N ALA A 174 -5.26 -4.35 18.52
CA ALA A 174 -5.81 -4.75 17.25
C ALA A 174 -6.47 -6.14 17.33
N SER A 175 -7.40 -6.42 16.43
CA SER A 175 -8.15 -7.68 16.41
C SER A 175 -7.32 -8.88 15.92
N SER A 176 -6.17 -8.62 15.26
CA SER A 176 -5.26 -9.64 14.75
C SER A 176 -3.83 -9.12 14.65
N TYR A 177 -2.87 -10.03 14.48
CA TYR A 177 -1.48 -9.69 14.21
C TYR A 177 -1.35 -8.82 12.97
N GLN A 178 -2.00 -9.21 11.86
CA GLN A 178 -1.96 -8.44 10.61
C GLN A 178 -2.45 -7.01 10.81
N LYS A 179 -3.56 -6.79 11.53
CA LYS A 179 -4.09 -5.45 11.78
C LYS A 179 -3.20 -4.59 12.71
N LEU A 180 -2.42 -5.22 13.59
CA LEU A 180 -1.43 -4.49 14.39
C LEU A 180 -0.22 -4.10 13.54
N THR A 181 0.32 -5.06 12.78
CA THR A 181 1.56 -4.85 12.02
C THR A 181 1.36 -3.97 10.79
N ASP A 182 0.14 -3.88 10.27
CA ASP A 182 -0.24 -2.98 9.20
C ASP A 182 -0.54 -1.54 9.69
N ALA A 183 0.05 -1.16 10.80
CA ALA A 183 -0.06 0.18 11.39
C ALA A 183 1.31 0.62 11.92
N PRO A 184 2.18 1.19 11.07
CA PRO A 184 3.46 1.71 11.48
C PRO A 184 3.30 2.84 12.50
N ILE A 185 4.33 3.02 13.33
CA ILE A 185 4.37 4.04 14.36
C ILE A 185 5.59 4.91 14.15
N LEU A 186 5.38 6.20 13.98
CA LEU A 186 6.43 7.22 13.99
C LEU A 186 6.49 7.83 15.39
N VAL A 187 7.62 7.68 16.08
CA VAL A 187 7.85 8.29 17.40
C VAL A 187 8.97 9.32 17.27
N ALA A 188 8.62 10.59 17.29
CA ALA A 188 9.55 11.70 17.07
C ALA A 188 9.03 13.00 17.69
N ALA A 189 9.85 14.06 17.72
CA ALA A 189 9.37 15.43 17.90
C ALA A 189 8.73 15.93 16.59
N ALA A 190 7.72 15.19 16.11
CA ALA A 190 7.06 15.47 14.85
C ALA A 190 6.15 16.69 14.93
N ASP A 191 6.15 17.51 13.86
CA ASP A 191 5.09 18.51 13.65
C ASP A 191 3.83 17.80 13.14
N THR A 192 2.66 18.13 13.69
CA THR A 192 1.43 17.41 13.40
C THR A 192 0.27 18.35 13.07
N VAL A 193 -0.58 17.89 12.14
CA VAL A 193 -1.86 18.52 11.82
C VAL A 193 -2.94 17.47 11.70
N HIS A 194 -4.12 17.79 12.23
CA HIS A 194 -5.32 16.99 12.06
C HIS A 194 -6.28 17.67 11.07
N LEU A 195 -6.80 16.90 10.15
CA LEU A 195 -7.84 17.30 9.20
C LEU A 195 -9.06 16.39 9.40
N HIS A 196 -10.25 16.93 9.18
CA HIS A 196 -11.46 16.13 9.03
C HIS A 196 -12.00 16.31 7.62
N LEU A 197 -12.20 15.22 6.88
CA LEU A 197 -12.71 15.27 5.53
C LEU A 197 -13.69 14.12 5.25
N GLY A 198 -14.91 14.46 4.88
CA GLY A 198 -15.98 13.48 4.72
C GLY A 198 -16.27 12.77 6.05
N ASN A 199 -16.02 11.47 6.10
CA ASN A 199 -16.18 10.63 7.28
C ASN A 199 -14.85 10.26 7.96
N THR A 200 -13.74 10.90 7.58
CA THR A 200 -12.40 10.45 7.96
C THR A 200 -11.63 11.53 8.70
N ASP A 201 -11.08 11.15 9.85
CA ASP A 201 -10.09 11.93 10.58
C ASP A 201 -8.70 11.61 10.04
N ILE A 202 -7.94 12.62 9.65
CA ILE A 202 -6.65 12.48 8.98
C ILE A 202 -5.58 13.14 9.83
N LEU A 203 -4.60 12.35 10.26
CA LEU A 203 -3.37 12.81 10.89
C LEU A 203 -2.29 13.00 9.81
N ILE A 204 -1.60 14.12 9.84
CA ILE A 204 -0.35 14.33 9.10
C ILE A 204 0.73 14.56 10.16
N ALA A 205 1.72 13.67 10.23
CA ALA A 205 2.85 13.77 11.14
C ALA A 205 4.15 13.82 10.34
N VAL A 206 4.96 14.85 10.59
CA VAL A 206 6.18 15.11 9.81
C VAL A 206 7.37 15.26 10.75
N TYR A 207 8.34 14.39 10.60
CA TYR A 207 9.67 14.58 11.15
C TYR A 207 10.57 15.20 10.07
N SER A 208 10.98 16.45 10.28
CA SER A 208 11.87 17.22 9.40
C SER A 208 13.03 17.74 10.27
N PRO A 209 14.20 17.10 10.26
CA PRO A 209 15.29 17.39 11.20
C PRO A 209 15.81 18.83 11.09
N SER A 210 15.78 19.43 9.90
CA SER A 210 16.16 20.82 9.68
C SER A 210 14.94 21.78 9.66
N HIS A 211 13.75 21.31 10.00
CA HIS A 211 12.50 22.06 10.03
C HIS A 211 12.14 22.78 8.70
N LYS A 212 12.57 22.20 7.55
CA LYS A 212 12.31 22.78 6.22
C LYS A 212 10.87 22.60 5.76
N ILE A 213 10.17 21.58 6.29
CA ILE A 213 8.79 21.28 5.94
C ILE A 213 7.97 21.14 7.22
N LYS A 214 6.78 21.78 7.22
CA LYS A 214 5.79 21.69 8.30
C LYS A 214 4.59 20.88 7.88
N ALA A 215 3.95 20.21 8.84
CA ALA A 215 2.72 19.45 8.61
C ALA A 215 1.59 20.33 8.04
N SER A 216 1.51 21.60 8.44
CA SER A 216 0.54 22.56 7.91
C SER A 216 0.75 22.90 6.43
N GLU A 217 1.99 22.91 5.97
CA GLU A 217 2.33 23.12 4.56
C GLU A 217 1.94 21.91 3.72
N ILE A 218 2.24 20.68 4.23
CA ILE A 218 1.79 19.44 3.59
C ILE A 218 0.25 19.37 3.57
N ALA A 219 -0.41 19.69 4.67
CA ALA A 219 -1.87 19.75 4.73
C ALA A 219 -2.46 20.69 3.65
N THR A 220 -1.80 21.80 3.39
CA THR A 220 -2.19 22.74 2.32
C THR A 220 -2.09 22.11 0.94
N GLN A 221 -1.05 21.29 0.68
CA GLN A 221 -0.88 20.55 -0.58
C GLN A 221 -1.90 19.40 -0.71
N LEU A 222 -2.13 18.66 0.37
CA LEU A 222 -2.96 17.46 0.33
C LEU A 222 -4.47 17.75 0.37
N LYS A 223 -4.93 18.82 1.00
CA LYS A 223 -6.35 19.11 1.16
C LYS A 223 -7.14 19.20 -0.17
N PRO A 224 -6.66 19.86 -1.24
CA PRO A 224 -7.33 19.80 -2.54
C PRO A 224 -7.34 18.40 -3.15
N LEU A 225 -6.23 17.68 -3.03
CA LEU A 225 -6.08 16.30 -3.49
C LEU A 225 -7.11 15.38 -2.84
N LEU A 226 -7.15 15.37 -1.51
CA LEU A 226 -8.06 14.53 -0.73
C LEU A 226 -9.53 14.83 -1.01
N ARG A 227 -9.87 16.10 -1.30
CA ARG A 227 -11.21 16.46 -1.76
C ARG A 227 -11.53 15.87 -3.13
N ALA A 228 -10.59 15.91 -4.07
CA ALA A 228 -10.75 15.29 -5.37
C ALA A 228 -10.94 13.78 -5.24
N GLN A 229 -10.16 13.11 -4.38
CA GLN A 229 -10.30 11.67 -4.09
C GLN A 229 -11.64 11.35 -3.42
N LEU A 230 -12.09 12.17 -2.47
CA LEU A 230 -13.40 12.01 -1.83
C LEU A 230 -14.53 12.04 -2.87
N ASN A 231 -14.50 13.02 -3.78
CA ASN A 231 -15.47 13.13 -4.85
C ASN A 231 -15.38 11.94 -5.82
N TYR A 232 -14.16 11.56 -6.20
CA TYR A 232 -13.89 10.41 -7.07
C TYR A 232 -14.45 9.10 -6.49
N LEU A 233 -14.39 8.94 -5.18
CA LEU A 233 -14.92 7.78 -4.47
C LEU A 233 -16.42 7.90 -4.07
N GLY A 234 -17.11 8.94 -4.55
CA GLY A 234 -18.56 9.10 -4.33
C GLY A 234 -18.93 9.76 -3.00
N GLY A 235 -18.04 10.59 -2.44
CA GLY A 235 -18.30 11.41 -1.27
C GLY A 235 -18.05 10.71 0.07
N ARG A 236 -17.49 9.49 0.06
CA ARG A 236 -17.14 8.74 1.27
C ARG A 236 -15.86 7.93 1.07
N PHE A 237 -14.98 7.95 2.08
CA PHE A 237 -13.84 7.04 2.16
C PHE A 237 -14.23 5.72 2.85
N PRO A 238 -13.61 4.59 2.51
CA PRO A 238 -13.84 3.30 3.17
C PRO A 238 -13.20 3.21 4.57
N VAL A 239 -12.49 4.24 5.01
CA VAL A 239 -11.81 4.33 6.31
C VAL A 239 -12.37 5.51 7.13
N ASN A 240 -12.34 5.39 8.46
CA ASN A 240 -12.78 6.46 9.36
C ASN A 240 -11.62 7.29 9.92
N ASN A 241 -10.40 6.78 9.82
CA ASN A 241 -9.18 7.49 10.18
C ASN A 241 -8.06 7.11 9.23
N TYR A 242 -7.10 8.01 9.03
CA TYR A 242 -5.90 7.78 8.23
C TYR A 242 -4.72 8.59 8.76
N ALA A 243 -3.50 8.06 8.65
CA ALA A 243 -2.29 8.76 9.05
C ALA A 243 -1.26 8.82 7.91
N PHE A 244 -0.85 10.04 7.56
CA PHE A 244 0.33 10.29 6.73
C PHE A 244 1.52 10.46 7.66
N LEU A 245 2.47 9.52 7.65
CA LEU A 245 3.64 9.50 8.51
C LEU A 245 4.89 9.77 7.68
N LEU A 246 5.44 10.98 7.78
CA LEU A 246 6.54 11.41 6.92
C LEU A 246 7.84 11.58 7.72
N VAL A 247 8.88 10.92 7.26
CA VAL A 247 10.26 11.12 7.68
C VAL A 247 11.02 11.79 6.54
N MET A 248 11.45 13.02 6.78
CA MET A 248 12.29 13.77 5.84
C MET A 248 13.75 13.52 6.22
N SER A 249 14.60 13.29 5.22
CA SER A 249 16.02 13.00 5.43
C SER A 249 16.90 13.96 4.64
N ALA A 250 17.87 14.60 5.32
CA ALA A 250 18.86 15.43 4.68
C ALA A 250 19.83 14.62 3.80
N HIS A 251 20.01 13.34 4.14
CA HIS A 251 20.91 12.42 3.44
C HIS A 251 20.20 11.10 3.23
N LEU A 252 19.76 10.83 2.02
CA LEU A 252 19.15 9.55 1.68
C LEU A 252 20.19 8.43 1.78
N LYS A 253 19.96 7.47 2.66
CA LYS A 253 20.73 6.24 2.68
C LYS A 253 20.45 5.49 1.36
N ASN A 254 21.46 4.94 0.74
CA ASN A 254 21.38 4.22 -0.53
C ASN A 254 20.75 4.98 -1.72
N GLY A 255 20.50 6.29 -1.60
CA GLY A 255 19.90 7.11 -2.66
C GLY A 255 18.44 6.78 -2.98
N SER A 256 17.80 5.90 -2.21
CA SER A 256 16.40 5.50 -2.38
C SER A 256 15.46 6.33 -1.51
N TYR A 257 14.26 6.55 -2.00
CA TYR A 257 13.17 7.21 -1.26
C TYR A 257 11.82 6.74 -1.81
N GLY A 258 10.76 6.93 -1.04
CA GLY A 258 9.40 6.57 -1.46
C GLY A 258 8.43 6.50 -0.30
N ALA A 259 7.33 5.81 -0.53
CA ALA A 259 6.31 5.56 0.46
C ALA A 259 5.84 4.10 0.42
N LEU A 260 5.13 3.70 1.46
CA LEU A 260 4.52 2.39 1.56
C LEU A 260 3.11 2.55 2.14
N GLU A 261 2.17 1.95 1.44
CA GLU A 261 0.77 1.88 1.85
C GLU A 261 0.56 0.94 3.04
N HIS A 262 -0.46 1.29 3.84
CA HIS A 262 -1.02 0.49 4.92
C HIS A 262 -2.54 0.70 4.98
N ALA A 263 -3.29 -0.18 5.64
CA ALA A 263 -4.76 -0.16 5.65
C ALA A 263 -5.37 1.20 6.04
N GLN A 264 -4.73 1.91 6.95
CA GLN A 264 -5.20 3.21 7.44
C GLN A 264 -4.07 4.23 7.58
N SER A 265 -2.95 4.01 6.90
CA SER A 265 -1.83 4.95 6.88
C SER A 265 -0.95 4.76 5.66
N SER A 266 -0.06 5.70 5.45
CA SER A 266 1.09 5.55 4.56
C SER A 266 2.34 6.09 5.23
N PHE A 267 3.46 5.39 5.05
CA PHE A 267 4.73 5.77 5.64
C PHE A 267 5.68 6.24 4.54
N TYR A 268 6.26 7.43 4.73
CA TYR A 268 7.11 8.10 3.74
C TYR A 268 8.52 8.24 4.27
N TYR A 269 9.50 7.95 3.42
CA TYR A 269 10.90 8.34 3.60
C TYR A 269 11.31 9.15 2.39
N LEU A 270 11.51 10.46 2.55
CA LEU A 270 11.69 11.42 1.46
C LEU A 270 12.88 12.34 1.70
N PRO A 271 13.50 12.91 0.64
CA PRO A 271 14.51 13.92 0.81
C PRO A 271 13.96 15.17 1.51
N GLU A 272 14.77 15.76 2.39
CA GLU A 272 14.41 17.00 3.06
C GLU A 272 14.78 18.22 2.21
N ASP A 273 13.79 18.88 1.65
CA ASP A 273 13.92 20.15 0.95
C ASP A 273 12.70 21.05 1.25
N SER A 274 12.66 22.25 0.69
CA SER A 274 11.53 23.17 0.86
C SER A 274 10.22 22.62 0.30
N ILE A 275 9.09 23.09 0.83
CA ILE A 275 7.76 22.68 0.33
C ILE A 275 7.55 23.04 -1.14
N SER A 276 8.23 24.06 -1.67
CA SER A 276 8.16 24.41 -3.10
C SER A 276 8.73 23.33 -4.01
N VAL A 277 9.74 22.58 -3.53
CA VAL A 277 10.35 21.46 -4.24
C VAL A 277 9.59 20.16 -3.94
N MET A 278 9.34 19.88 -2.67
CA MET A 278 8.76 18.61 -2.24
C MET A 278 7.24 18.53 -2.37
N GLY A 279 6.54 19.68 -2.38
CA GLY A 279 5.08 19.70 -2.40
C GLY A 279 4.45 18.93 -3.58
N PRO A 280 4.89 19.12 -4.83
CA PRO A 280 4.42 18.34 -5.97
C PRO A 280 4.69 16.82 -5.81
N ILE A 281 5.89 16.44 -5.34
CA ILE A 281 6.27 15.05 -5.13
C ILE A 281 5.40 14.42 -4.05
N ILE A 282 5.28 15.08 -2.88
CA ILE A 282 4.45 14.60 -1.76
C ILE A 282 3.00 14.45 -2.22
N ARG A 283 2.47 15.40 -2.99
CA ARG A 283 1.10 15.33 -3.51
C ARG A 283 0.90 14.11 -4.41
N ASP A 284 1.79 13.89 -5.37
CA ASP A 284 1.65 12.83 -6.37
C ASP A 284 1.85 11.44 -5.74
N VAL A 285 2.83 11.28 -4.85
CA VAL A 285 3.02 10.04 -4.08
C VAL A 285 1.82 9.82 -3.15
N SER A 286 1.36 10.85 -2.42
CA SER A 286 0.18 10.71 -1.55
C SER A 286 -1.12 10.41 -2.32
N ALA A 287 -1.23 10.84 -3.57
CA ALA A 287 -2.35 10.49 -4.43
C ALA A 287 -2.42 8.99 -4.67
N HIS A 288 -1.27 8.36 -4.89
CA HIS A 288 -1.14 6.92 -5.07
C HIS A 288 -1.38 6.17 -3.76
N GLU A 289 -0.59 6.48 -2.71
CA GLU A 289 -0.64 5.78 -1.42
C GLU A 289 -2.02 5.84 -0.76
N PHE A 290 -2.67 6.99 -0.77
CA PHE A 290 -4.01 7.12 -0.19
C PHE A 290 -5.07 6.38 -1.00
N PHE A 291 -4.86 6.19 -2.32
CA PHE A 291 -5.80 5.43 -3.13
C PHE A 291 -5.81 3.94 -2.80
N HIS A 292 -4.76 3.42 -2.18
CA HIS A 292 -4.69 2.04 -1.69
C HIS A 292 -5.74 1.71 -0.62
N ILE A 293 -6.40 2.69 0.01
CA ILE A 293 -7.60 2.43 0.82
C ILE A 293 -8.71 1.72 0.03
N GLN A 294 -8.67 1.76 -1.31
CA GLN A 294 -9.59 1.03 -2.19
C GLN A 294 -9.02 -0.30 -2.66
N THR A 295 -7.82 -0.29 -3.23
CA THR A 295 -7.15 -1.48 -3.76
C THR A 295 -5.68 -1.47 -3.34
N PRO A 296 -5.17 -2.50 -2.65
CA PRO A 296 -5.81 -3.78 -2.29
C PRO A 296 -6.55 -3.79 -0.95
N LEU A 297 -6.61 -2.69 -0.20
CA LEU A 297 -6.97 -2.76 1.22
C LEU A 297 -8.49 -2.90 1.48
N ASN A 298 -9.31 -2.52 0.49
CA ASN A 298 -10.77 -2.71 0.54
C ASN A 298 -11.28 -3.68 -0.54
N LEU A 299 -10.50 -3.91 -1.60
CA LEU A 299 -10.81 -4.85 -2.67
C LEU A 299 -9.57 -5.68 -2.97
N HIS A 300 -9.56 -6.95 -2.60
CA HIS A 300 -8.38 -7.82 -2.70
C HIS A 300 -8.71 -9.29 -2.95
N SER A 301 -7.72 -10.00 -3.49
CA SER A 301 -7.78 -11.45 -3.66
C SER A 301 -7.44 -12.19 -2.36
N ASP A 302 -7.71 -13.51 -2.35
CA ASP A 302 -7.43 -14.40 -1.22
C ASP A 302 -5.95 -14.36 -0.80
N GLU A 303 -5.02 -14.20 -1.75
CA GLU A 303 -3.58 -14.13 -1.49
C GLU A 303 -3.19 -12.91 -0.63
N ILE A 304 -3.96 -11.82 -0.71
CA ILE A 304 -3.74 -10.61 0.08
C ILE A 304 -4.55 -10.66 1.37
N GLY A 305 -5.83 -11.05 1.28
CA GLY A 305 -6.72 -11.11 2.45
C GLY A 305 -6.28 -12.14 3.49
N HIS A 306 -5.60 -13.21 3.06
CA HIS A 306 -5.04 -14.28 3.88
C HIS A 306 -3.54 -14.40 3.70
N PHE A 307 -2.83 -13.29 3.93
CA PHE A 307 -1.39 -13.18 3.64
C PHE A 307 -0.55 -14.16 4.47
N ASP A 308 0.19 -15.05 3.78
CA ASP A 308 1.13 -15.96 4.43
C ASP A 308 2.52 -15.30 4.55
N PHE A 309 2.84 -14.82 5.74
CA PHE A 309 4.12 -14.15 6.02
C PHE A 309 5.35 -15.07 5.88
N GLN A 310 5.18 -16.41 5.88
CA GLN A 310 6.26 -17.36 5.67
C GLN A 310 6.42 -17.80 4.21
N ASN A 311 5.31 -17.87 3.47
CA ASN A 311 5.31 -18.29 2.07
C ASN A 311 4.46 -17.33 1.22
N PRO A 312 4.87 -16.05 1.11
CA PRO A 312 4.07 -15.04 0.42
C PRO A 312 3.78 -15.45 -1.02
N GLN A 313 2.51 -15.38 -1.39
CA GLN A 313 2.03 -15.65 -2.74
C GLN A 313 1.53 -14.36 -3.38
N MET A 314 1.98 -14.10 -4.60
CA MET A 314 1.53 -12.91 -5.33
C MET A 314 0.21 -13.18 -6.05
N SER A 315 -0.66 -12.18 -6.08
CA SER A 315 -1.84 -12.17 -6.96
C SER A 315 -1.43 -12.02 -8.43
N LYS A 316 -2.27 -12.47 -9.35
CA LYS A 316 -2.14 -12.19 -10.80
C LYS A 316 -2.45 -10.73 -11.16
N HIS A 317 -2.96 -9.96 -10.21
CA HIS A 317 -3.69 -8.73 -10.50
C HIS A 317 -3.01 -7.47 -9.98
N LEU A 318 -1.65 -7.41 -10.02
CA LEU A 318 -0.93 -6.17 -9.72
C LEU A 318 -1.35 -5.00 -10.63
N TRP A 319 -1.92 -5.29 -11.82
CA TRP A 319 -2.53 -4.27 -12.66
C TRP A 319 -3.71 -3.56 -11.98
N LEU A 320 -4.46 -4.27 -11.12
CA LEU A 320 -5.55 -3.70 -10.32
C LEU A 320 -5.00 -2.94 -9.12
N TYR A 321 -4.05 -3.55 -8.39
CA TYR A 321 -3.58 -3.03 -7.10
C TYR A 321 -2.63 -1.85 -7.25
N GLU A 322 -1.70 -1.92 -8.21
CA GLU A 322 -0.72 -0.87 -8.48
C GLU A 322 -1.09 -0.05 -9.73
N GLY A 323 -1.38 -0.76 -10.82
CA GLY A 323 -1.60 -0.13 -12.11
C GLY A 323 -2.85 0.75 -12.15
N LEU A 324 -3.97 0.22 -11.70
CA LEU A 324 -5.24 0.96 -11.67
C LEU A 324 -5.22 2.03 -10.57
N THR A 325 -4.55 1.78 -9.44
CA THR A 325 -4.29 2.79 -8.42
C THR A 325 -3.50 3.96 -8.98
N GLU A 326 -2.42 3.70 -9.70
CA GLU A 326 -1.60 4.73 -10.33
C GLU A 326 -2.38 5.53 -11.40
N TYR A 327 -3.16 4.84 -12.24
CA TYR A 327 -4.06 5.50 -13.19
C TYR A 327 -5.09 6.39 -12.46
N ALA A 328 -5.77 5.84 -11.45
CA ALA A 328 -6.80 6.54 -10.70
C ALA A 328 -6.23 7.76 -9.95
N ALA A 329 -5.03 7.65 -9.38
CA ALA A 329 -4.32 8.76 -8.72
C ALA A 329 -4.08 9.95 -9.66
N GLN A 330 -3.83 9.69 -10.95
CA GLN A 330 -3.67 10.73 -11.96
C GLN A 330 -5.02 11.20 -12.52
N HIS A 331 -5.93 10.26 -12.80
CA HIS A 331 -7.24 10.56 -13.37
C HIS A 331 -8.13 11.38 -12.44
N MET A 332 -8.11 11.11 -11.12
CA MET A 332 -8.88 11.91 -10.17
C MET A 332 -8.34 13.34 -10.03
N GLN A 333 -7.03 13.56 -10.22
CA GLN A 333 -6.46 14.91 -10.28
C GLN A 333 -6.95 15.67 -11.53
N LEU A 334 -7.07 14.97 -12.67
CA LEU A 334 -7.67 15.53 -13.88
C LEU A 334 -9.13 15.89 -13.66
N GLN A 335 -9.94 14.95 -13.14
CA GLN A 335 -11.36 15.21 -12.85
C GLN A 335 -11.58 16.31 -11.80
N GLY A 336 -10.69 16.41 -10.83
CA GLY A 336 -10.70 17.45 -9.79
C GLY A 336 -10.15 18.80 -10.24
N GLY A 337 -9.71 18.93 -11.49
CA GLY A 337 -9.12 20.18 -12.03
C GLY A 337 -7.77 20.56 -11.41
N LEU A 338 -7.08 19.61 -10.77
CA LEU A 338 -5.75 19.83 -10.17
C LEU A 338 -4.64 19.76 -11.22
N ILE A 339 -4.87 19.05 -12.30
CA ILE A 339 -4.02 19.00 -13.49
C ILE A 339 -4.86 19.18 -14.75
N THR A 340 -4.24 19.67 -15.82
CA THR A 340 -4.89 19.81 -17.12
C THR A 340 -4.84 18.51 -17.92
N LEU A 341 -5.70 18.36 -18.95
CA LEU A 341 -5.65 17.21 -19.84
C LEU A 341 -4.27 17.05 -20.54
N PRO A 342 -3.62 18.10 -21.07
CA PRO A 342 -2.27 17.99 -21.59
C PRO A 342 -1.26 17.45 -20.56
N ALA A 343 -1.29 17.92 -19.31
CA ALA A 343 -0.41 17.43 -18.25
C ALA A 343 -0.68 15.96 -17.91
N PHE A 344 -1.94 15.53 -17.89
CA PHE A 344 -2.29 14.13 -17.72
C PHE A 344 -1.77 13.27 -18.87
N LEU A 345 -1.96 13.71 -20.12
CA LEU A 345 -1.47 12.99 -21.30
C LEU A 345 0.06 12.89 -21.34
N GLU A 346 0.77 13.93 -20.87
CA GLU A 346 2.23 13.90 -20.72
C GLU A 346 2.67 12.83 -19.73
N ARG A 347 2.04 12.74 -18.55
CA ARG A 347 2.31 11.69 -17.56
C ARG A 347 2.06 10.28 -18.12
N MET A 348 0.99 10.09 -18.89
CA MET A 348 0.71 8.81 -19.56
C MET A 348 1.70 8.53 -20.68
N THR A 349 2.23 9.56 -21.34
CA THR A 349 3.31 9.45 -22.33
C THR A 349 4.61 8.94 -21.69
N GLU A 350 4.97 9.48 -20.53
CA GLU A 350 6.15 9.03 -19.78
C GLU A 350 6.01 7.55 -19.39
N LYS A 351 4.83 7.14 -18.91
CA LYS A 351 4.55 5.74 -18.60
C LYS A 351 4.65 4.83 -19.83
N TYR A 352 4.11 5.26 -20.96
CA TYR A 352 4.20 4.53 -22.22
C TYR A 352 5.65 4.36 -22.66
N ARG A 353 6.44 5.43 -22.64
CA ARG A 353 7.86 5.40 -22.98
C ARG A 353 8.65 4.50 -22.03
N THR A 354 8.49 4.70 -20.73
CA THR A 354 9.20 3.93 -19.70
C THR A 354 8.86 2.44 -19.78
N SER A 355 7.58 2.10 -19.98
CA SER A 355 7.15 0.70 -20.14
C SER A 355 7.81 0.04 -21.36
N ASN A 356 7.89 0.75 -22.48
CA ASN A 356 8.47 0.18 -23.72
C ASN A 356 10.01 0.20 -23.74
N PHE A 357 10.62 1.08 -22.93
CA PHE A 357 12.07 1.21 -22.88
C PHE A 357 12.73 0.27 -21.88
N ASN A 358 12.14 0.13 -20.67
CA ASN A 358 12.80 -0.54 -19.56
C ASN A 358 12.33 -1.98 -19.33
N PHE A 359 11.21 -2.40 -19.96
CA PHE A 359 10.54 -3.65 -19.58
C PHE A 359 10.15 -4.51 -20.79
N ASP A 360 10.04 -5.82 -20.57
CA ASP A 360 9.59 -6.78 -21.58
C ASP A 360 8.06 -6.87 -21.66
N ASN A 361 7.47 -6.09 -22.56
CA ASN A 361 6.03 -6.08 -22.78
C ASN A 361 5.46 -7.33 -23.48
N SER A 362 6.29 -8.27 -23.93
CA SER A 362 5.85 -9.56 -24.46
C SER A 362 5.40 -10.53 -23.36
N ILE A 363 5.77 -10.25 -22.09
CA ILE A 363 5.34 -11.06 -20.94
C ILE A 363 3.88 -10.70 -20.59
N PRO A 364 2.95 -11.70 -20.55
CA PRO A 364 1.61 -11.47 -20.05
C PRO A 364 1.63 -10.85 -18.64
N PHE A 365 0.85 -9.79 -18.44
CA PHE A 365 0.91 -9.04 -17.17
C PHE A 365 0.58 -9.92 -15.95
N THR A 366 -0.44 -10.77 -16.05
CA THR A 366 -0.80 -11.72 -14.99
C THR A 366 0.32 -12.70 -14.65
N LYS A 367 1.13 -13.10 -15.64
CA LYS A 367 2.28 -13.97 -15.43
C LYS A 367 3.44 -13.24 -14.77
N MET A 368 3.70 -12.00 -15.19
CA MET A 368 4.66 -11.11 -14.54
C MET A 368 4.29 -10.89 -13.09
N SER A 369 3.04 -10.53 -12.79
CA SER A 369 2.53 -10.32 -11.43
C SER A 369 2.79 -11.52 -10.51
N LYS A 370 2.47 -12.74 -10.94
CA LYS A 370 2.73 -13.97 -10.15
C LYS A 370 4.22 -14.21 -9.89
N GLY A 371 5.10 -13.72 -10.74
CA GLY A 371 6.54 -14.01 -10.71
C GLY A 371 7.42 -12.88 -10.19
N VAL A 372 6.88 -11.76 -9.69
CA VAL A 372 7.68 -10.59 -9.26
C VAL A 372 8.60 -10.86 -8.08
N LEU A 373 8.29 -11.84 -7.22
CA LEU A 373 9.19 -12.25 -6.14
C LEU A 373 10.36 -13.14 -6.60
N SER A 374 10.37 -13.54 -7.87
CA SER A 374 11.36 -14.52 -8.38
C SER A 374 11.78 -14.20 -9.81
N LYS A 375 11.24 -14.91 -10.79
CA LYS A 375 11.65 -14.87 -12.20
C LYS A 375 11.52 -13.49 -12.83
N TYR A 376 10.53 -12.70 -12.43
CA TYR A 376 10.20 -11.41 -13.04
C TYR A 376 10.46 -10.23 -12.09
N LYS A 377 11.40 -10.38 -11.17
CA LYS A 377 11.75 -9.34 -10.20
C LYS A 377 12.15 -8.02 -10.88
N GLU A 378 12.91 -8.11 -11.96
CA GLU A 378 13.39 -6.93 -12.71
C GLU A 378 12.25 -6.24 -13.50
N GLU A 379 11.14 -6.94 -13.71
CA GLU A 379 9.94 -6.41 -14.38
C GLU A 379 8.98 -5.71 -13.44
N TYR A 380 9.25 -5.69 -12.13
CA TYR A 380 8.34 -5.15 -11.12
C TYR A 380 7.91 -3.71 -11.42
N GLY A 381 8.83 -2.83 -11.80
CA GLY A 381 8.51 -1.42 -12.11
C GLY A 381 7.44 -1.24 -13.20
N ASN A 382 7.20 -2.27 -14.04
CA ASN A 382 6.17 -2.22 -15.08
C ASN A 382 4.74 -2.30 -14.53
N VAL A 383 4.56 -2.65 -13.24
CA VAL A 383 3.23 -2.60 -12.59
C VAL A 383 2.67 -1.18 -12.56
N TYR A 384 3.54 -0.18 -12.38
CA TYR A 384 3.20 1.24 -12.39
C TYR A 384 3.10 1.81 -13.81
N GLN A 385 3.88 1.30 -14.76
CA GLN A 385 3.97 1.84 -16.10
C GLN A 385 2.89 1.23 -17.00
N LYS A 386 3.07 -0.04 -17.41
CA LYS A 386 2.06 -0.77 -18.21
C LYS A 386 0.75 -0.93 -17.45
N GLY A 387 0.80 -1.10 -16.13
CA GLY A 387 -0.40 -1.21 -15.30
C GLY A 387 -1.30 0.02 -15.37
N ALA A 388 -0.73 1.23 -15.29
CA ALA A 388 -1.51 2.46 -15.47
C ALA A 388 -2.09 2.60 -16.88
N LEU A 389 -1.36 2.17 -17.91
CA LEU A 389 -1.86 2.16 -19.28
C LEU A 389 -2.99 1.13 -19.48
N ILE A 390 -2.94 -0.01 -18.77
CA ILE A 390 -4.06 -0.96 -18.71
C ILE A 390 -5.28 -0.27 -18.07
N GLY A 391 -5.09 0.46 -16.98
CA GLY A 391 -6.13 1.25 -16.32
C GLY A 391 -6.77 2.27 -17.27
N LEU A 392 -5.95 3.05 -17.97
CA LEU A 392 -6.40 4.01 -18.98
C LEU A 392 -7.20 3.32 -20.10
N CYS A 393 -6.65 2.25 -20.66
CA CYS A 393 -7.32 1.51 -21.75
C CYS A 393 -8.63 0.89 -21.30
N LEU A 394 -8.68 0.30 -20.10
CA LEU A 394 -9.91 -0.28 -19.56
C LEU A 394 -10.98 0.80 -19.30
N ASP A 395 -10.59 1.96 -18.76
CA ASP A 395 -11.53 3.07 -18.51
C ASP A 395 -12.13 3.60 -19.82
N LEU A 396 -11.28 3.87 -20.83
CA LEU A 396 -11.73 4.32 -22.13
C LEU A 396 -12.56 3.25 -22.86
N TYR A 397 -12.23 1.97 -22.72
CA TYR A 397 -13.02 0.86 -23.26
C TYR A 397 -14.42 0.83 -22.64
N LEU A 398 -14.53 0.79 -21.30
CA LEU A 398 -15.80 0.77 -20.60
C LEU A 398 -16.65 1.98 -20.96
N ARG A 399 -16.09 3.17 -20.97
CA ARG A 399 -16.80 4.41 -21.35
C ARG A 399 -17.27 4.37 -22.81
N SER A 400 -16.44 3.85 -23.71
CA SER A 400 -16.86 3.77 -25.13
C SER A 400 -18.01 2.80 -25.35
N GLU A 401 -18.06 1.70 -24.61
CA GLU A 401 -19.14 0.70 -24.72
C GLU A 401 -20.44 1.14 -23.98
N THR A 402 -20.34 2.14 -23.12
CA THR A 402 -21.46 2.63 -22.30
C THR A 402 -21.84 4.09 -22.57
N GLU A 403 -21.35 4.67 -23.67
CA GLU A 403 -21.57 6.09 -24.02
C GLU A 403 -21.18 7.05 -22.88
N GLY A 404 -20.07 6.74 -22.18
CA GLY A 404 -19.53 7.54 -21.09
C GLY A 404 -20.12 7.26 -19.71
N ARG A 405 -21.17 6.43 -19.57
CA ARG A 405 -21.90 6.22 -18.31
C ARG A 405 -21.14 5.38 -17.28
N TYR A 406 -20.19 4.53 -17.70
CA TYR A 406 -19.48 3.62 -16.81
C TYR A 406 -17.98 3.61 -17.14
N GLY A 407 -17.15 3.73 -16.11
CA GLY A 407 -15.70 3.69 -16.22
C GLY A 407 -15.07 2.93 -15.05
N THR A 408 -13.74 2.93 -14.98
CA THR A 408 -13.00 2.23 -13.91
C THR A 408 -13.29 2.81 -12.52
N GLN A 409 -13.58 4.08 -12.42
CA GLN A 409 -14.00 4.73 -11.17
C GLN A 409 -15.26 4.05 -10.59
N GLN A 410 -16.29 3.85 -11.44
CA GLN A 410 -17.51 3.18 -11.02
C GLN A 410 -17.26 1.69 -10.73
N LEU A 411 -16.45 1.02 -11.57
CA LEU A 411 -16.07 -0.38 -11.38
C LEU A 411 -15.42 -0.63 -10.00
N ILE A 412 -14.45 0.21 -9.60
CA ILE A 412 -13.80 0.07 -8.28
C ILE A 412 -14.83 0.25 -7.16
N ARG A 413 -15.71 1.23 -7.27
CA ARG A 413 -16.75 1.50 -6.26
C ARG A 413 -17.71 0.31 -6.13
N ASP A 414 -18.19 -0.25 -7.25
CA ASP A 414 -19.14 -1.36 -7.27
C ASP A 414 -18.50 -2.65 -6.71
N LEU A 415 -17.26 -2.96 -7.11
CA LEU A 415 -16.53 -4.10 -6.57
C LEU A 415 -16.24 -3.91 -5.07
N SER A 416 -15.84 -2.72 -4.65
CA SER A 416 -15.61 -2.41 -3.23
C SER A 416 -16.88 -2.53 -2.40
N ALA A 417 -18.02 -2.12 -2.94
CA ALA A 417 -19.32 -2.28 -2.27
C ALA A 417 -19.73 -3.76 -2.14
N ARG A 418 -19.33 -4.60 -3.10
CA ARG A 418 -19.61 -6.05 -3.09
C ARG A 418 -18.73 -6.83 -2.09
N PHE A 419 -17.45 -6.48 -1.99
CA PHE A 419 -16.46 -7.22 -1.20
C PHE A 419 -16.15 -6.52 0.12
N GLY A 420 -15.65 -5.29 0.10
CA GLY A 420 -15.20 -4.57 1.30
C GLY A 420 -13.91 -5.17 1.91
N PRO A 421 -13.45 -4.63 3.05
CA PRO A 421 -12.15 -5.00 3.62
C PRO A 421 -12.10 -6.40 4.26
N GLU A 422 -13.25 -7.03 4.51
CA GLU A 422 -13.33 -8.31 5.22
C GLU A 422 -13.61 -9.52 4.29
N LYS A 423 -13.79 -9.25 2.97
CA LYS A 423 -14.10 -10.31 2.00
C LYS A 423 -13.11 -10.25 0.84
N SER A 424 -12.39 -11.33 0.63
CA SER A 424 -11.56 -11.50 -0.55
C SER A 424 -12.31 -12.19 -1.70
N PHE A 425 -11.75 -12.11 -2.90
CA PHE A 425 -12.19 -12.88 -4.06
C PHE A 425 -11.10 -13.87 -4.48
N ALA A 426 -11.53 -14.99 -5.09
CA ALA A 426 -10.60 -15.94 -5.67
C ALA A 426 -9.84 -15.27 -6.85
N ASP A 427 -8.52 -15.32 -6.84
CA ASP A 427 -7.64 -14.62 -7.78
C ASP A 427 -8.00 -14.90 -9.27
N GLN A 428 -8.42 -16.12 -9.59
CA GLN A 428 -8.83 -16.51 -10.95
C GLN A 428 -10.21 -15.97 -11.36
N ALA A 429 -11.05 -15.53 -10.42
CA ALA A 429 -12.43 -15.12 -10.70
C ALA A 429 -12.57 -13.64 -11.12
N LEU A 430 -11.51 -12.81 -10.97
CA LEU A 430 -11.63 -11.36 -11.13
C LEU A 430 -12.20 -10.91 -12.49
N PHE A 431 -11.81 -11.56 -13.59
CA PHE A 431 -12.28 -11.15 -14.92
C PHE A 431 -13.78 -11.42 -15.09
N ASP A 432 -14.25 -12.54 -14.55
CA ASP A 432 -15.68 -12.89 -14.55
C ASP A 432 -16.46 -11.94 -13.63
N LEU A 433 -15.91 -11.60 -12.46
CA LEU A 433 -16.48 -10.61 -11.54
C LEU A 433 -16.60 -9.22 -12.19
N ILE A 434 -15.60 -8.81 -12.97
CA ILE A 434 -15.65 -7.54 -13.72
C ILE A 434 -16.77 -7.60 -14.78
N LEU A 435 -16.91 -8.71 -15.50
CA LEU A 435 -18.00 -8.89 -16.47
C LEU A 435 -19.37 -8.85 -15.78
N GLU A 436 -19.53 -9.58 -14.68
CA GLU A 436 -20.77 -9.57 -13.88
C GLU A 436 -21.12 -8.18 -13.35
N THR A 437 -20.12 -7.43 -12.90
CA THR A 437 -20.32 -6.10 -12.30
C THR A 437 -20.63 -5.04 -13.36
N THR A 438 -19.87 -5.02 -14.44
CA THR A 438 -20.03 -4.00 -15.49
C THR A 438 -21.20 -4.28 -16.44
N GLN A 439 -21.56 -5.55 -16.62
CA GLN A 439 -22.48 -6.03 -17.67
C GLN A 439 -22.06 -5.62 -19.11
N VAL A 440 -20.79 -5.20 -19.28
CA VAL A 440 -20.24 -4.79 -20.58
C VAL A 440 -19.78 -6.01 -21.35
N LYS A 441 -20.51 -6.37 -22.38
CA LYS A 441 -20.15 -7.49 -23.28
C LYS A 441 -18.77 -7.27 -23.87
N GLY A 442 -17.89 -8.26 -23.74
CA GLY A 442 -16.53 -8.20 -24.29
C GLY A 442 -15.44 -7.72 -23.33
N VAL A 443 -15.77 -7.18 -22.14
CA VAL A 443 -14.77 -6.75 -21.15
C VAL A 443 -13.86 -7.91 -20.73
N GLU A 444 -14.40 -9.10 -20.54
CA GLU A 444 -13.63 -10.30 -20.23
C GLU A 444 -12.66 -10.63 -21.36
N LYS A 445 -13.11 -10.58 -22.61
CA LYS A 445 -12.26 -10.78 -23.79
C LYS A 445 -11.15 -9.73 -23.86
N PHE A 446 -11.46 -8.47 -23.56
CA PHE A 446 -10.48 -7.40 -23.45
C PHE A 446 -9.40 -7.73 -22.41
N LEU A 447 -9.79 -8.11 -21.20
CA LEU A 447 -8.85 -8.46 -20.13
C LEU A 447 -8.03 -9.71 -20.45
N ARG A 448 -8.65 -10.75 -21.04
CA ARG A 448 -7.93 -11.95 -21.47
C ARG A 448 -6.91 -11.67 -22.56
N LYS A 449 -7.21 -10.74 -23.46
CA LYS A 449 -6.35 -10.39 -24.59
C LYS A 449 -5.15 -9.54 -24.15
N TYR A 450 -5.39 -8.49 -23.38
CA TYR A 450 -4.42 -7.45 -23.11
C TYR A 450 -3.77 -7.53 -21.72
N VAL A 451 -4.35 -8.26 -20.78
CA VAL A 451 -3.83 -8.39 -19.42
C VAL A 451 -3.28 -9.80 -19.16
N SER A 452 -4.05 -10.85 -19.44
CA SER A 452 -3.54 -12.22 -19.34
C SER A 452 -2.93 -12.78 -20.63
N GLY A 453 -3.18 -12.15 -21.77
CA GLY A 453 -2.47 -12.33 -23.01
C GLY A 453 -1.28 -11.38 -23.13
N ASN A 454 -0.65 -11.39 -24.30
CA ASN A 454 0.53 -10.58 -24.61
C ASN A 454 0.32 -9.63 -25.81
N GLU A 455 -0.93 -9.40 -26.20
CA GLU A 455 -1.22 -8.47 -27.28
C GLU A 455 -0.97 -7.02 -26.81
N GLU A 456 -0.51 -6.20 -27.75
CA GLU A 456 -0.27 -4.78 -27.50
C GLU A 456 -1.57 -4.07 -27.11
N LEU A 457 -1.50 -3.20 -26.10
CA LEU A 457 -2.66 -2.42 -25.66
C LEU A 457 -3.25 -1.58 -26.81
N PRO A 458 -4.56 -1.55 -26.99
CA PRO A 458 -5.22 -0.82 -28.09
C PRO A 458 -5.27 0.69 -27.79
N LEU A 459 -4.16 1.25 -27.32
CA LEU A 459 -4.06 2.62 -26.79
C LEU A 459 -4.47 3.66 -27.83
N ALA A 460 -3.91 3.58 -29.06
CA ALA A 460 -4.20 4.54 -30.13
C ALA A 460 -5.69 4.54 -30.52
N SER A 461 -6.31 3.35 -30.64
CA SER A 461 -7.71 3.22 -31.02
C SER A 461 -8.67 3.74 -29.92
N LEU A 462 -8.33 3.53 -28.63
CA LEU A 462 -9.13 3.99 -27.50
C LEU A 462 -8.98 5.49 -27.27
N LEU A 463 -7.77 6.03 -27.39
CA LEU A 463 -7.54 7.48 -27.32
C LEU A 463 -8.33 8.22 -28.40
N SER A 464 -8.40 7.65 -29.62
CA SER A 464 -9.17 8.28 -30.70
C SER A 464 -10.66 8.45 -30.34
N LYS A 465 -11.24 7.57 -29.54
CA LYS A 465 -12.64 7.66 -29.08
C LYS A 465 -12.93 8.92 -28.26
N VAL A 466 -11.93 9.43 -27.55
CA VAL A 466 -12.03 10.66 -26.74
C VAL A 466 -11.33 11.86 -27.39
N GLY A 467 -11.08 11.80 -28.70
CA GLY A 467 -10.45 12.88 -29.46
C GLY A 467 -8.99 13.12 -29.06
N CYS A 468 -8.30 12.09 -28.56
CA CYS A 468 -6.86 12.09 -28.32
C CYS A 468 -6.18 11.12 -29.29
N GLU A 469 -4.88 11.24 -29.47
CA GLU A 469 -4.09 10.42 -30.38
C GLU A 469 -2.74 10.01 -29.78
N LEU A 470 -2.23 8.87 -30.16
CA LEU A 470 -0.84 8.48 -29.99
C LEU A 470 -0.08 8.92 -31.25
N ARG A 471 0.70 9.99 -31.13
CA ARG A 471 1.36 10.66 -32.25
C ARG A 471 2.86 10.41 -32.20
N SER A 472 3.46 10.10 -33.36
CA SER A 472 4.92 10.12 -33.48
C SER A 472 5.42 11.55 -33.59
N THR A 473 6.46 11.87 -32.83
CA THR A 473 7.13 13.18 -32.88
C THR A 473 8.13 13.32 -34.04
N ASP A 474 8.35 12.20 -34.79
CA ASP A 474 9.26 12.19 -35.96
C ASP A 474 8.54 11.70 -37.23
N ASP A 475 8.73 12.44 -38.33
CA ASP A 475 8.17 12.10 -39.64
C ASP A 475 8.87 10.88 -40.31
N LYS A 476 10.00 10.46 -39.74
CA LYS A 476 10.72 9.27 -40.26
C LYS A 476 10.22 8.01 -39.55
N LYS A 477 9.69 7.08 -40.31
CA LYS A 477 9.33 5.74 -39.84
C LYS A 477 10.60 5.00 -39.38
N ASP A 478 10.89 5.05 -38.09
CA ASP A 478 11.93 4.22 -37.51
C ASP A 478 11.55 2.74 -37.64
N LYS A 479 12.46 1.95 -38.21
CA LYS A 479 12.27 0.50 -38.38
C LYS A 479 12.43 -0.28 -37.07
N ILE A 480 12.92 0.38 -36.03
CA ILE A 480 13.15 -0.22 -34.71
C ILE A 480 12.01 0.21 -33.81
N ALA A 481 11.15 -0.72 -33.41
CA ALA A 481 9.94 -0.47 -32.57
C ALA A 481 10.26 0.30 -31.29
N PHE A 482 11.41 0.06 -30.69
CA PHE A 482 11.92 0.75 -29.51
C PHE A 482 12.13 2.27 -29.73
N LEU A 483 12.81 2.66 -30.83
CA LEU A 483 13.05 4.06 -31.15
C LEU A 483 11.74 4.76 -31.54
N ALA A 484 10.82 4.05 -32.18
CA ALA A 484 9.48 4.56 -32.48
C ALA A 484 8.67 4.83 -31.19
N ALA A 485 8.74 3.96 -30.18
CA ALA A 485 8.05 4.15 -28.91
C ALA A 485 8.54 5.39 -28.16
N MET A 486 9.85 5.67 -28.17
CA MET A 486 10.43 6.85 -27.53
C MET A 486 9.99 8.18 -28.16
N LYS A 487 9.61 8.15 -29.44
CA LYS A 487 9.15 9.31 -30.21
C LYS A 487 7.62 9.48 -30.20
N ASN A 488 6.91 8.54 -29.58
CA ASN A 488 5.46 8.64 -29.48
C ASN A 488 5.05 9.47 -28.24
N GLU A 489 4.00 10.23 -28.39
CA GLU A 489 3.38 11.02 -27.34
C GLU A 489 1.86 10.95 -27.43
N LEU A 490 1.18 11.00 -26.28
CA LEU A 490 -0.26 11.09 -26.21
C LEU A 490 -0.64 12.57 -26.25
N LYS A 491 -1.49 12.95 -27.18
CA LYS A 491 -1.91 14.34 -27.38
C LYS A 491 -3.39 14.46 -27.71
N GLU A 492 -3.91 15.66 -27.57
CA GLU A 492 -5.23 16.00 -28.10
C GLU A 492 -5.20 16.10 -29.63
N MET A 493 -6.24 15.58 -30.29
CA MET A 493 -6.44 15.80 -31.71
C MET A 493 -6.76 17.28 -31.99
N LYS A 494 -6.29 17.79 -33.13
CA LYS A 494 -6.58 19.18 -33.56
C LYS A 494 -8.07 19.41 -33.82
N ASN A 495 -8.77 18.45 -34.40
CA ASN A 495 -10.16 18.57 -34.84
C ASN A 495 -10.98 17.33 -34.40
N PRO A 496 -11.24 17.18 -33.08
CA PRO A 496 -12.08 16.09 -32.63
C PRO A 496 -13.54 16.31 -33.04
N SER A 497 -14.25 15.23 -33.36
CA SER A 497 -15.67 15.27 -33.66
C SER A 497 -16.53 15.58 -32.41
N PRO A 498 -17.79 16.03 -32.56
CA PRO A 498 -18.69 16.26 -31.43
C PRO A 498 -18.88 15.02 -30.54
N ALA A 499 -18.96 13.82 -31.13
CA ALA A 499 -19.09 12.55 -30.38
C ALA A 499 -17.83 12.26 -29.54
N GLN A 500 -16.64 12.51 -30.09
CA GLN A 500 -15.38 12.36 -29.36
C GLN A 500 -15.30 13.37 -28.20
N LEU A 501 -15.73 14.60 -28.41
CA LEU A 501 -15.77 15.61 -27.35
C LEU A 501 -16.77 15.25 -26.25
N GLN A 502 -17.92 14.72 -26.62
CA GLN A 502 -18.93 14.26 -25.64
C GLN A 502 -18.37 13.13 -24.75
N LEU A 503 -17.72 12.13 -25.36
CA LEU A 503 -17.12 11.04 -24.60
C LEU A 503 -15.93 11.52 -23.76
N ARG A 504 -15.14 12.47 -24.27
CA ARG A 504 -14.08 13.15 -23.50
C ARG A 504 -14.64 13.86 -22.27
N GLN A 505 -15.75 14.60 -22.41
CA GLN A 505 -16.39 15.27 -21.28
C GLN A 505 -16.80 14.26 -20.19
N ALA A 506 -17.41 13.14 -20.58
CA ALA A 506 -17.74 12.08 -19.64
C ALA A 506 -16.53 11.41 -19.00
N TRP A 507 -15.34 11.47 -19.61
CA TRP A 507 -14.11 10.94 -19.06
C TRP A 507 -13.45 11.90 -18.08
N ILE A 508 -13.39 13.20 -18.41
CA ILE A 508 -12.64 14.19 -17.61
C ILE A 508 -13.51 14.98 -16.63
N HIS A 509 -14.83 14.85 -16.68
CA HIS A 509 -15.77 15.48 -15.74
C HIS A 509 -16.80 14.45 -15.28
N HIS A 510 -17.05 14.45 -13.99
CA HIS A 510 -18.10 13.63 -13.38
C HIS A 510 -18.98 14.49 -12.51
#